data_b7310243fc0a214c322108902c149181
#
_entry.id   b7310243fc0a214c322108902c149181
#
_cell.length_a   1.000
_cell.length_b   1.000
_cell.length_c   1.000
_cell.angle_alpha   90.00
_cell.angle_beta   90.00
_cell.angle_gamma   90.00
#
_symmetry.space_group_name_H-M   'P 1'
#
loop_
_entity.id
_entity.type
_entity.pdbx_description
1 polymer ?
#
loop_
_entity_poly.entity_id
_entity_poly.type
_entity_poly.pdbx_seq_one_letter_code
_entity_poly.pdbx_strand_id
1 'polypeptide(L)'
;MSVTASRQASGRLIGAKLALAMMCAVSTSSFGFDSSSAAVPMAVAVADFDYVDTSGEAIDQSAEHRARVASFAELLRGNIAAQGDYRVMPIDCPDHPCTATSMTPDAFVAAARRAGARLVVYGGIRKMSTLVQWGEVQLLDLENEKLLLRRTVTFRGDNDLAYRRAADFVGDTLKDVMPKP
;
A
#
# COMPACT_ATOMS: atom_id res chain seq x y z
N MET A 1 4.38 84.04 32.98
CA MET A 1 5.67 84.85 33.04
C MET A 1 6.47 84.34 31.86
N SER A 2 6.45 85.14 30.89
CA SER A 2 7.54 85.84 30.18
C SER A 2 8.27 84.97 29.19
N VAL A 3 8.01 85.12 27.90
CA VAL A 3 8.61 86.12 26.97
C VAL A 3 9.99 85.61 26.53
N THR A 4 10.41 85.45 25.28
CA THR A 4 10.40 86.30 24.10
C THR A 4 11.30 85.57 23.07
N ALA A 5 10.90 85.32 21.89
CA ALA A 5 11.21 86.08 20.65
C ALA A 5 12.58 85.81 20.01
N SER A 6 12.48 85.50 18.77
CA SER A 6 12.99 86.21 17.57
C SER A 6 14.41 85.86 17.12
N ARG A 7 14.66 85.48 15.91
CA ARG A 7 14.82 86.25 14.68
C ARG A 7 15.33 85.42 13.52
N GLN A 8 14.70 85.66 12.43
CA GLN A 8 15.12 85.58 11.04
C GLN A 8 16.62 85.68 10.74
N ALA A 9 17.03 84.92 9.76
CA ALA A 9 17.81 85.50 8.64
C ALA A 9 17.83 84.54 7.41
N SER A 10 17.49 85.16 6.32
CA SER A 10 17.55 84.69 4.94
C SER A 10 18.93 84.19 4.49
N GLY A 11 18.96 83.29 3.60
CA GLY A 11 20.13 82.93 2.75
C GLY A 11 19.73 82.06 1.59
N ARG A 12 19.44 82.69 0.45
CA ARG A 12 19.34 82.09 -0.89
C ARG A 12 20.72 81.63 -1.29
N LEU A 13 20.78 80.50 -1.98
CA LEU A 13 21.54 80.23 -3.23
C LEU A 13 21.37 78.76 -3.61
N ILE A 14 20.63 78.52 -4.68
CA ILE A 14 20.98 78.06 -6.02
C ILE A 14 21.89 76.80 -6.04
N GLY A 15 21.38 75.72 -6.59
CA GLY A 15 22.18 74.85 -7.44
C GLY A 15 22.10 73.37 -7.21
N ALA A 16 21.77 72.78 -8.24
CA ALA A 16 22.04 71.38 -8.66
C ALA A 16 21.00 70.32 -8.38
N LYS A 17 20.24 70.06 -9.42
CA LYS A 17 19.47 68.84 -9.67
C LYS A 17 20.41 67.66 -9.73
N LEU A 18 20.26 66.71 -8.86
CA LEU A 18 20.75 65.37 -9.07
C LEU A 18 19.57 64.41 -8.88
N ALA A 19 19.00 63.94 -9.97
CA ALA A 19 18.01 62.90 -10.02
C ALA A 19 18.70 61.57 -9.73
N LEU A 20 18.54 61.00 -8.55
CA LEU A 20 18.95 59.63 -8.24
C LEU A 20 17.75 58.73 -8.48
N ALA A 21 17.70 58.12 -9.67
CA ALA A 21 16.74 57.07 -9.96
C ALA A 21 17.06 55.81 -9.12
N MET A 22 16.30 55.61 -8.05
CA MET A 22 16.37 54.42 -7.24
C MET A 22 15.59 53.33 -7.97
N MET A 23 16.30 52.50 -8.74
CA MET A 23 15.78 51.30 -9.39
C MET A 23 15.54 50.26 -8.30
N CYS A 24 14.28 50.10 -7.81
CA CYS A 24 13.85 48.96 -7.04
C CYS A 24 13.81 47.75 -7.93
N ALA A 25 14.85 46.91 -7.89
CA ALA A 25 14.83 45.59 -8.45
C ALA A 25 13.91 44.73 -7.58
N VAL A 26 12.67 44.54 -8.07
CA VAL A 26 11.74 43.58 -7.50
C VAL A 26 12.20 42.18 -7.96
N SER A 27 12.96 41.51 -7.10
CA SER A 27 13.31 40.12 -7.31
C SER A 27 12.05 39.28 -7.08
N THR A 28 11.35 38.92 -8.13
CA THR A 28 10.27 37.93 -8.10
C THR A 28 10.90 36.55 -7.92
N SER A 29 10.98 36.10 -6.68
CA SER A 29 11.29 34.72 -6.36
C SER A 29 10.10 33.86 -6.81
N SER A 30 10.23 33.24 -7.99
CA SER A 30 9.29 32.22 -8.46
C SER A 30 9.46 30.99 -7.57
N PHE A 31 8.60 30.85 -6.55
CA PHE A 31 8.42 29.57 -5.88
C PHE A 31 7.80 28.60 -6.89
N GLY A 32 8.66 27.83 -7.54
CA GLY A 32 8.24 26.65 -8.30
C GLY A 32 7.62 25.67 -7.32
N PHE A 33 6.30 25.55 -7.32
CA PHE A 33 5.63 24.41 -6.71
C PHE A 33 5.94 23.21 -7.63
N ASP A 34 6.98 22.47 -7.30
CA ASP A 34 7.14 21.12 -7.81
C ASP A 34 5.94 20.30 -7.29
N SER A 35 4.90 20.24 -8.10
CA SER A 35 3.81 19.28 -7.92
C SER A 35 4.39 17.89 -8.19
N SER A 36 5.03 17.31 -7.17
CA SER A 36 5.32 15.89 -7.17
C SER A 36 3.97 15.19 -7.22
N SER A 37 3.56 14.78 -8.41
CA SER A 37 2.38 13.92 -8.58
C SER A 37 2.72 12.59 -7.93
N ALA A 38 2.34 12.41 -6.67
CA ALA A 38 2.43 11.12 -6.02
C ALA A 38 1.60 10.13 -6.85
N ALA A 39 2.23 9.06 -7.30
CA ALA A 39 1.52 8.01 -8.03
C ALA A 39 0.36 7.48 -7.18
N VAL A 40 -0.80 7.28 -7.79
CA VAL A 40 -1.97 6.76 -7.08
C VAL A 40 -1.72 5.29 -6.75
N PRO A 41 -1.80 4.87 -5.46
CA PRO A 41 -1.56 3.49 -5.08
C PRO A 41 -2.47 2.53 -5.85
N MET A 42 -1.89 1.45 -6.37
CA MET A 42 -2.62 0.44 -7.12
C MET A 42 -3.51 -0.38 -6.20
N ALA A 43 -4.76 -0.59 -6.60
CA ALA A 43 -5.72 -1.35 -5.80
C ALA A 43 -5.48 -2.86 -5.92
N VAL A 44 -5.25 -3.51 -4.79
CA VAL A 44 -4.98 -4.96 -4.68
C VAL A 44 -5.95 -5.60 -3.71
N ALA A 45 -6.61 -6.66 -4.11
CA ALA A 45 -7.37 -7.48 -3.18
C ALA A 45 -6.54 -8.70 -2.76
N VAL A 46 -6.63 -9.09 -1.50
CA VAL A 46 -6.06 -10.34 -0.98
C VAL A 46 -7.21 -11.17 -0.42
N ALA A 47 -7.52 -12.26 -1.11
CA ALA A 47 -8.55 -13.19 -0.69
C ALA A 47 -8.13 -13.94 0.59
N ASP A 48 -9.09 -14.57 1.23
CA ASP A 48 -8.79 -15.58 2.23
C ASP A 48 -8.18 -16.81 1.54
N PHE A 49 -7.39 -17.56 2.30
CA PHE A 49 -6.71 -18.74 1.74
C PHE A 49 -7.49 -20.00 2.07
N ASP A 50 -7.56 -20.91 1.10
CA ASP A 50 -8.07 -22.25 1.30
C ASP A 50 -7.16 -23.04 2.25
N TYR A 51 -7.74 -23.96 3.02
CA TYR A 51 -6.98 -24.84 3.88
C TYR A 51 -7.44 -26.30 3.75
N VAL A 52 -6.49 -27.21 3.62
CA VAL A 52 -6.74 -28.65 3.58
C VAL A 52 -5.71 -29.36 4.47
N ASP A 53 -6.18 -30.17 5.40
CA ASP A 53 -5.33 -31.05 6.19
C ASP A 53 -5.33 -32.48 5.59
N THR A 54 -4.15 -32.93 5.21
CA THR A 54 -3.90 -34.28 4.70
C THR A 54 -2.83 -35.02 5.54
N SER A 55 -2.51 -34.50 6.73
CA SER A 55 -1.45 -35.03 7.59
C SER A 55 -1.78 -36.38 8.20
N GLY A 56 -3.07 -36.70 8.33
CA GLY A 56 -3.53 -37.92 9.00
C GLY A 56 -3.37 -37.91 10.52
N GLU A 57 -3.19 -36.74 11.12
CA GLU A 57 -3.12 -36.62 12.58
C GLU A 57 -4.46 -36.97 13.25
N ALA A 58 -4.39 -37.67 14.35
CA ALA A 58 -5.59 -38.12 15.09
C ALA A 58 -6.25 -37.01 15.91
N ILE A 59 -5.52 -35.94 16.23
CA ILE A 59 -6.01 -34.83 17.02
C ILE A 59 -6.63 -33.79 16.08
N ASP A 60 -7.88 -33.44 16.32
CA ASP A 60 -8.53 -32.34 15.59
C ASP A 60 -7.96 -30.97 16.01
N GLN A 61 -7.27 -30.34 15.11
CA GLN A 61 -6.69 -29.00 15.26
C GLN A 61 -7.30 -28.00 14.25
N SER A 62 -8.48 -28.29 13.75
CA SER A 62 -9.11 -27.53 12.67
C SER A 62 -9.38 -26.08 13.05
N ALA A 63 -9.67 -25.77 14.31
CA ALA A 63 -9.91 -24.41 14.79
C ALA A 63 -8.62 -23.58 14.78
N GLU A 64 -7.53 -24.15 15.30
CA GLU A 64 -6.21 -23.51 15.30
C GLU A 64 -5.68 -23.29 13.90
N HIS A 65 -5.85 -24.25 13.01
CA HIS A 65 -5.43 -24.14 11.62
C HIS A 65 -6.21 -23.05 10.88
N ARG A 66 -7.53 -22.99 11.06
CA ARG A 66 -8.34 -21.89 10.48
C ARG A 66 -7.88 -20.52 10.98
N ALA A 67 -7.59 -20.39 12.28
CA ALA A 67 -7.08 -19.14 12.84
C ALA A 67 -5.72 -18.75 12.25
N ARG A 68 -4.79 -19.71 12.09
CA ARG A 68 -3.47 -19.45 11.47
C ARG A 68 -3.57 -19.05 10.01
N VAL A 69 -4.45 -19.71 9.23
CA VAL A 69 -4.67 -19.36 7.82
C VAL A 69 -5.30 -17.98 7.66
N ALA A 70 -6.27 -17.63 8.53
CA ALA A 70 -6.83 -16.28 8.57
C ALA A 70 -5.74 -15.25 8.93
N SER A 71 -4.91 -15.54 9.95
CA SER A 71 -3.78 -14.68 10.31
C SER A 71 -2.76 -14.54 9.18
N PHE A 72 -2.48 -15.61 8.43
CA PHE A 72 -1.61 -15.55 7.25
C PHE A 72 -2.13 -14.57 6.20
N ALA A 73 -3.42 -14.61 5.87
CA ALA A 73 -4.03 -13.69 4.93
C ALA A 73 -3.94 -12.23 5.43
N GLU A 74 -4.20 -11.99 6.73
CA GLU A 74 -4.08 -10.65 7.33
C GLU A 74 -2.64 -10.13 7.31
N LEU A 75 -1.67 -10.96 7.66
CA LEU A 75 -0.25 -10.59 7.58
C LEU A 75 0.15 -10.22 6.15
N LEU A 76 -0.33 -10.98 5.17
CA LEU A 76 -0.05 -10.69 3.77
C LEU A 76 -0.68 -9.37 3.30
N ARG A 77 -1.92 -9.07 3.74
CA ARG A 77 -2.57 -7.76 3.54
C ARG A 77 -1.72 -6.64 4.12
N GLY A 78 -1.26 -6.81 5.35
CA GLY A 78 -0.38 -5.85 6.03
C GLY A 78 0.95 -5.65 5.31
N ASN A 79 1.60 -6.73 4.87
CA ASN A 79 2.88 -6.67 4.15
C ASN A 79 2.74 -5.94 2.80
N ILE A 80 1.65 -6.14 2.07
CA ILE A 80 1.39 -5.44 0.81
C ILE A 80 1.09 -3.96 1.07
N ALA A 81 0.25 -3.64 2.04
CA ALA A 81 -0.09 -2.27 2.38
C ALA A 81 1.13 -1.46 2.86
N ALA A 82 2.05 -2.08 3.59
CA ALA A 82 3.27 -1.46 4.11
C ALA A 82 4.25 -1.02 3.01
N GLN A 83 4.10 -1.51 1.77
CA GLN A 83 4.95 -1.13 0.65
C GLN A 83 4.67 0.30 0.15
N GLY A 84 3.49 0.87 0.47
CA GLY A 84 3.10 2.22 0.08
C GLY A 84 2.61 2.37 -1.37
N ASP A 85 3.02 1.48 -2.25
CA ASP A 85 2.65 1.47 -3.68
C ASP A 85 1.25 0.88 -3.92
N TYR A 86 0.67 0.22 -2.92
CA TYR A 86 -0.59 -0.53 -3.05
C TYR A 86 -1.60 -0.14 -1.98
N ARG A 87 -2.87 -0.13 -2.40
CA ARG A 87 -4.02 0.00 -1.52
C ARG A 87 -4.75 -1.33 -1.46
N VAL A 88 -4.77 -1.97 -0.30
CA VAL A 88 -5.48 -3.23 -0.10
C VAL A 88 -6.99 -2.99 -0.02
N MET A 89 -7.73 -3.70 -0.87
CA MET A 89 -9.18 -3.63 -0.96
C MET A 89 -9.83 -4.86 -0.32
N PRO A 90 -10.84 -4.70 0.53
CA PRO A 90 -11.62 -5.82 1.03
C PRO A 90 -12.45 -6.42 -0.10
N ILE A 91 -12.54 -7.75 -0.17
CA ILE A 91 -13.49 -8.45 -1.05
C ILE A 91 -14.74 -8.74 -0.23
N ASP A 92 -15.88 -8.36 -0.78
CA ASP A 92 -17.19 -8.70 -0.20
C ASP A 92 -17.70 -9.99 -0.83
N CYS A 93 -17.79 -11.02 0.00
CA CYS A 93 -18.27 -12.35 -0.38
C CYS A 93 -19.52 -12.71 0.46
N PRO A 94 -20.51 -13.39 -0.13
CA PRO A 94 -21.72 -13.80 0.59
C PRO A 94 -21.42 -14.74 1.75
N ASP A 95 -20.39 -15.59 1.57
CA ASP A 95 -19.96 -16.58 2.54
C ASP A 95 -18.50 -16.34 2.94
N HIS A 96 -18.16 -16.52 4.19
CA HIS A 96 -16.80 -16.50 4.69
C HIS A 96 -16.33 -17.90 5.08
N PRO A 97 -15.07 -18.24 4.83
CA PRO A 97 -14.00 -17.41 4.23
C PRO A 97 -14.20 -17.14 2.73
N CYS A 98 -13.73 -15.98 2.29
CA CYS A 98 -13.75 -15.55 0.89
C CYS A 98 -12.56 -16.14 0.12
N THR A 99 -12.63 -17.40 -0.23
CA THR A 99 -11.53 -18.11 -0.93
C THR A 99 -11.84 -18.33 -2.40
N ALA A 100 -10.82 -18.66 -3.19
CA ALA A 100 -11.00 -18.98 -4.60
C ALA A 100 -11.83 -20.24 -4.85
N THR A 101 -11.94 -21.14 -3.85
CA THR A 101 -12.73 -22.38 -3.97
C THR A 101 -14.12 -22.27 -3.35
N SER A 102 -14.41 -21.21 -2.59
CA SER A 102 -15.73 -21.00 -1.99
C SER A 102 -16.79 -20.56 -3.01
N MET A 103 -16.38 -20.19 -4.22
CA MET A 103 -17.26 -19.74 -5.31
C MET A 103 -16.70 -20.15 -6.68
N THR A 104 -17.50 -19.93 -7.75
CA THR A 104 -16.99 -20.16 -9.11
C THR A 104 -15.90 -19.14 -9.47
N PRO A 105 -14.96 -19.48 -10.39
CA PRO A 105 -13.92 -18.56 -10.81
C PRO A 105 -14.44 -17.21 -11.29
N ASP A 106 -15.53 -17.20 -12.07
CA ASP A 106 -16.13 -15.98 -12.58
C ASP A 106 -16.73 -15.13 -11.46
N ALA A 107 -17.40 -15.76 -10.48
CA ALA A 107 -17.95 -15.07 -9.32
C ALA A 107 -16.85 -14.46 -8.44
N PHE A 108 -15.73 -15.16 -8.26
CA PHE A 108 -14.56 -14.70 -7.54
C PHE A 108 -13.92 -13.48 -8.22
N VAL A 109 -13.66 -13.56 -9.52
CA VAL A 109 -13.12 -12.45 -10.31
C VAL A 109 -14.08 -11.25 -10.27
N ALA A 110 -15.39 -11.49 -10.42
CA ALA A 110 -16.38 -10.43 -10.34
C ALA A 110 -16.44 -9.76 -8.96
N ALA A 111 -16.27 -10.53 -7.87
CA ALA A 111 -16.22 -9.97 -6.51
C ALA A 111 -14.99 -9.07 -6.32
N ALA A 112 -13.80 -9.51 -6.77
CA ALA A 112 -12.59 -8.71 -6.72
C ALA A 112 -12.68 -7.43 -7.57
N ARG A 113 -13.29 -7.51 -8.75
CA ARG A 113 -13.55 -6.33 -9.61
C ARG A 113 -14.54 -5.35 -8.96
N ARG A 114 -15.62 -5.85 -8.33
CA ARG A 114 -16.57 -4.99 -7.60
C ARG A 114 -15.92 -4.26 -6.42
N ALA A 115 -14.93 -4.89 -5.77
CA ALA A 115 -14.11 -4.25 -4.75
C ALA A 115 -13.22 -3.13 -5.31
N GLY A 116 -13.15 -2.94 -6.62
CA GLY A 116 -12.29 -1.97 -7.29
C GLY A 116 -10.83 -2.41 -7.35
N ALA A 117 -10.53 -3.68 -7.16
CA ALA A 117 -9.18 -4.21 -7.26
C ALA A 117 -8.73 -4.32 -8.72
N ARG A 118 -7.48 -3.96 -9.00
CA ARG A 118 -6.80 -4.24 -10.25
C ARG A 118 -6.08 -5.59 -10.19
N LEU A 119 -5.51 -5.90 -9.04
CA LEU A 119 -4.82 -7.15 -8.81
C LEU A 119 -5.57 -7.97 -7.74
N VAL A 120 -5.53 -9.29 -7.84
CA VAL A 120 -6.01 -10.16 -6.77
C VAL A 120 -4.99 -11.24 -6.46
N VAL A 121 -4.67 -11.36 -5.16
CA VAL A 121 -3.85 -12.42 -4.57
C VAL A 121 -4.78 -13.46 -3.97
N TYR A 122 -4.57 -14.73 -4.28
CA TYR A 122 -5.34 -15.84 -3.76
C TYR A 122 -4.50 -17.12 -3.70
N GLY A 123 -4.98 -18.12 -3.03
CA GLY A 123 -4.27 -19.38 -2.91
C GLY A 123 -4.81 -20.29 -1.83
N GLY A 124 -4.00 -21.28 -1.47
CA GLY A 124 -4.34 -22.23 -0.42
C GLY A 124 -3.12 -22.81 0.27
N ILE A 125 -3.34 -23.34 1.47
CA ILE A 125 -2.34 -24.02 2.29
C ILE A 125 -2.82 -25.45 2.54
N ARG A 126 -1.94 -26.41 2.35
CA ARG A 126 -2.16 -27.81 2.63
C ARG A 126 -1.18 -28.30 3.69
N LYS A 127 -1.69 -28.84 4.79
CA LYS A 127 -0.88 -29.57 5.76
C LYS A 127 -0.59 -30.96 5.24
N MET A 128 0.68 -31.23 4.96
CA MET A 128 1.12 -32.51 4.39
C MET A 128 1.52 -33.50 5.47
N SER A 129 2.01 -33.01 6.61
CA SER A 129 2.38 -33.81 7.78
C SER A 129 2.41 -32.89 9.01
N THR A 130 2.69 -33.45 10.18
CA THR A 130 2.85 -32.72 11.46
C THR A 130 3.76 -31.47 11.33
N LEU A 131 4.75 -31.51 10.46
CA LEU A 131 5.77 -30.45 10.38
C LEU A 131 5.83 -29.73 9.03
N VAL A 132 5.18 -30.25 7.99
CA VAL A 132 5.34 -29.72 6.63
C VAL A 132 4.02 -29.17 6.12
N GLN A 133 4.07 -27.88 5.78
CA GLN A 133 3.02 -27.17 5.10
C GLN A 133 3.43 -26.90 3.65
N TRP A 134 2.48 -27.02 2.74
CA TRP A 134 2.63 -26.69 1.32
C TRP A 134 1.59 -25.64 0.96
N GLY A 135 2.04 -24.54 0.38
CA GLY A 135 1.17 -23.47 -0.06
C GLY A 135 1.28 -23.22 -1.56
N GLU A 136 0.21 -22.79 -2.18
CA GLU A 136 0.21 -22.20 -3.51
C GLU A 136 -0.34 -20.78 -3.41
N VAL A 137 0.38 -19.83 -4.01
CA VAL A 137 -0.01 -18.43 -4.10
C VAL A 137 -0.06 -18.02 -5.55
N GLN A 138 -1.12 -17.33 -5.92
CA GLN A 138 -1.35 -16.82 -7.26
C GLN A 138 -1.64 -15.33 -7.22
N LEU A 139 -1.16 -14.61 -8.23
CA LEU A 139 -1.44 -13.20 -8.48
C LEU A 139 -2.04 -13.04 -9.87
N LEU A 140 -3.25 -12.52 -9.93
CA LEU A 140 -3.96 -12.26 -11.18
C LEU A 140 -4.12 -10.76 -11.41
N ASP A 141 -3.76 -10.29 -12.59
CA ASP A 141 -4.12 -8.96 -13.09
C ASP A 141 -5.52 -9.05 -13.70
N LEU A 142 -6.47 -8.36 -13.06
CA LEU A 142 -7.88 -8.37 -13.43
C LEU A 142 -8.17 -7.50 -14.66
N GLU A 143 -7.33 -6.52 -14.95
CA GLU A 143 -7.47 -5.64 -16.10
C GLU A 143 -7.05 -6.36 -17.39
N ASN A 144 -5.90 -7.04 -17.34
CA ASN A 144 -5.33 -7.76 -18.48
C ASN A 144 -5.70 -9.24 -18.52
N GLU A 145 -6.45 -9.74 -17.55
CA GLU A 145 -6.85 -11.16 -17.38
C GLU A 145 -5.65 -12.09 -17.40
N LYS A 146 -4.52 -11.63 -16.82
CA LYS A 146 -3.24 -12.33 -16.88
C LYS A 146 -2.80 -12.83 -15.51
N LEU A 147 -2.49 -14.11 -15.41
CA LEU A 147 -1.81 -14.65 -14.25
C LEU A 147 -0.34 -14.18 -14.24
N LEU A 148 0.00 -13.33 -13.28
CA LEU A 148 1.34 -12.76 -13.15
C LEU A 148 2.27 -13.67 -12.34
N LEU A 149 1.73 -14.38 -11.36
CA LEU A 149 2.48 -15.29 -10.51
C LEU A 149 1.65 -16.53 -10.19
N ARG A 150 2.30 -17.68 -10.26
CA ARG A 150 1.90 -18.91 -9.59
C ARG A 150 3.11 -19.49 -8.88
N ARG A 151 3.08 -19.52 -7.57
CA ARG A 151 4.23 -19.91 -6.75
C ARG A 151 3.84 -20.94 -5.71
N THR A 152 4.59 -22.04 -5.70
CA THR A 152 4.56 -23.01 -4.61
C THR A 152 5.52 -22.58 -3.51
N VAL A 153 5.07 -22.66 -2.27
CA VAL A 153 5.84 -22.36 -1.06
C VAL A 153 5.75 -23.55 -0.13
N THR A 154 6.88 -24.04 0.33
CA THR A 154 6.94 -25.08 1.35
C THR A 154 7.57 -24.53 2.60
N PHE A 155 6.93 -24.68 3.75
CA PHE A 155 7.46 -24.23 5.01
C PHE A 155 7.29 -25.29 6.11
N ARG A 156 8.13 -25.17 7.13
CA ARG A 156 8.14 -26.11 8.26
C ARG A 156 7.61 -25.47 9.52
N GLY A 157 6.83 -26.24 10.25
CA GLY A 157 6.22 -25.88 11.52
C GLY A 157 4.72 -25.69 11.39
N ASP A 158 4.01 -26.10 12.43
CA ASP A 158 2.58 -25.91 12.58
C ASP A 158 2.31 -24.99 13.77
N ASN A 159 2.79 -23.76 13.65
CA ASN A 159 2.66 -22.72 14.67
C ASN A 159 2.64 -21.33 14.03
N ASP A 160 2.22 -20.33 14.79
CA ASP A 160 2.04 -18.96 14.34
C ASP A 160 3.32 -18.34 13.75
N LEU A 161 4.50 -18.69 14.30
CA LEU A 161 5.77 -18.18 13.82
C LEU A 161 6.09 -18.71 12.41
N ALA A 162 5.78 -19.98 12.15
CA ALA A 162 5.99 -20.59 10.83
C ALA A 162 5.10 -19.93 9.77
N TYR A 163 3.83 -19.71 10.09
CA TYR A 163 2.88 -19.03 9.21
C TYR A 163 3.26 -17.55 8.97
N ARG A 164 3.73 -16.86 9.99
CA ARG A 164 4.24 -15.48 9.84
C ARG A 164 5.42 -15.42 8.87
N ARG A 165 6.43 -16.27 9.07
CA ARG A 165 7.60 -16.33 8.16
C ARG A 165 7.21 -16.68 6.73
N ALA A 166 6.21 -17.55 6.56
CA ALA A 166 5.69 -17.87 5.24
C ALA A 166 4.98 -16.66 4.61
N ALA A 167 4.19 -15.91 5.37
CA ALA A 167 3.53 -14.68 4.91
C ALA A 167 4.55 -13.60 4.51
N ASP A 168 5.62 -13.43 5.29
CA ASP A 168 6.69 -12.48 4.99
C ASP A 168 7.40 -12.87 3.68
N PHE A 169 7.77 -14.14 3.52
CA PHE A 169 8.39 -14.65 2.29
C PHE A 169 7.49 -14.47 1.05
N VAL A 170 6.19 -14.73 1.20
CA VAL A 170 5.22 -14.52 0.12
C VAL A 170 5.06 -13.04 -0.19
N GLY A 171 5.01 -12.19 0.82
CA GLY A 171 4.95 -10.73 0.66
C GLY A 171 6.14 -10.19 -0.13
N ASP A 172 7.35 -10.63 0.18
CA ASP A 172 8.57 -10.28 -0.56
C ASP A 172 8.51 -10.78 -2.01
N THR A 173 8.09 -12.03 -2.21
CA THR A 173 7.93 -12.61 -3.56
C THR A 173 6.93 -11.82 -4.41
N LEU A 174 5.82 -11.39 -3.83
CA LEU A 174 4.80 -10.59 -4.52
C LEU A 174 5.35 -9.20 -4.88
N LYS A 175 6.10 -8.56 -3.98
CA LYS A 175 6.72 -7.26 -4.20
C LYS A 175 7.61 -7.25 -5.46
N ASP A 176 8.32 -8.36 -5.73
CA ASP A 176 9.22 -8.46 -6.88
C ASP A 176 8.48 -8.61 -8.22
N VAL A 177 7.21 -9.06 -8.19
CA VAL A 177 6.42 -9.41 -9.38
C VAL A 177 5.27 -8.45 -9.65
N MET A 178 4.76 -7.80 -8.61
CA MET A 178 3.64 -6.86 -8.73
C MET A 178 4.04 -5.65 -9.58
N PRO A 179 3.21 -5.25 -10.57
CA PRO A 179 3.46 -4.06 -11.36
C PRO A 179 3.40 -2.82 -10.45
N LYS A 180 4.30 -1.88 -10.68
CA LYS A 180 4.28 -0.60 -9.96
C LYS A 180 3.25 0.35 -10.55
N PRO A 181 2.62 1.23 -9.72
CA PRO A 181 1.68 2.24 -10.20
C PRO A 181 2.31 3.28 -11.09
#